data_95d1e9a3af057d75a549fde149d341d6
#
_entry.id   95d1e9a3af057d75a549fde149d341d6
#
_cell.length_a   1.000
_cell.length_b   1.000
_cell.length_c   1.000
_cell.angle_alpha   90.00
_cell.angle_beta   90.00
_cell.angle_gamma   90.00
#
_symmetry.space_group_name_H-M   'P 1'
#
loop_
_entity.id
_entity.type
_entity.pdbx_description
1 polymer ?
#
loop_
_entity_poly.entity_id
_entity_poly.type
_entity_poly.pdbx_seq_one_letter_code
_entity_poly.pdbx_strand_id
1 'polypeptide(L)'
;MNKKKWVTIGILPIMWLIYFLFEFLTGRIEKNSETLMMLFLIIPFALVGYLVYVLVNKYKDGFSKKTLLWIFMILMLLDQGIKFIIHKWFFNDHFNIIGNFLTFQPIINTDGSWLNVRFGTGLDFGFLIILNLIALIIFFECYRYYVHNGHKDFNADMCIVFIMAGALCSLIDKVFYGG
;
A
#
# COMPACT_ATOMS: atom_id res chain seq x y z
N MET A 1 -13.38 4.19 -28.20
CA MET A 1 -13.37 3.86 -26.77
C MET A 1 -11.93 4.00 -26.26
N ASN A 2 -11.68 4.86 -25.27
CA ASN A 2 -10.30 5.21 -24.86
C ASN A 2 -9.68 4.05 -24.04
N LYS A 3 -8.85 3.22 -24.70
CA LYS A 3 -8.19 2.05 -24.07
C LYS A 3 -7.45 2.42 -22.78
N LYS A 4 -6.78 3.58 -22.76
CA LYS A 4 -6.07 4.06 -21.56
C LYS A 4 -6.99 4.25 -20.36
N LYS A 5 -8.22 4.76 -20.57
CA LYS A 5 -9.22 4.92 -19.50
C LYS A 5 -9.52 3.60 -18.82
N TRP A 6 -9.88 2.58 -19.59
CA TRP A 6 -10.30 1.29 -19.05
C TRP A 6 -9.15 0.52 -18.37
N VAL A 7 -7.92 0.65 -18.91
CA VAL A 7 -6.72 0.06 -18.29
C VAL A 7 -6.46 0.73 -16.93
N THR A 8 -6.47 2.05 -16.85
CA THR A 8 -6.21 2.77 -15.59
C THR A 8 -7.26 2.46 -14.52
N ILE A 9 -8.55 2.39 -14.91
CA ILE A 9 -9.63 2.08 -13.96
C ILE A 9 -9.58 0.61 -13.54
N GLY A 10 -9.26 -0.29 -14.46
CA GLY A 10 -9.33 -1.75 -14.24
C GLY A 10 -8.14 -2.35 -13.52
N ILE A 11 -6.97 -1.69 -13.49
CA ILE A 11 -5.74 -2.30 -12.96
C ILE A 11 -5.88 -2.70 -11.49
N LEU A 12 -6.41 -1.82 -10.63
CA LEU A 12 -6.60 -2.11 -9.20
C LEU A 12 -7.64 -3.21 -8.95
N PRO A 13 -8.85 -3.17 -9.55
CA PRO A 13 -9.80 -4.27 -9.48
C PRO A 13 -9.24 -5.60 -9.96
N ILE A 14 -8.47 -5.62 -11.06
CA ILE A 14 -7.86 -6.84 -11.59
C ILE A 14 -6.80 -7.39 -10.63
N MET A 15 -5.92 -6.54 -10.09
CA MET A 15 -4.94 -6.96 -9.10
C MET A 15 -5.61 -7.54 -7.84
N TRP A 16 -6.70 -6.91 -7.38
CA TRP A 16 -7.49 -7.42 -6.28
C TRP A 16 -8.14 -8.77 -6.60
N LEU A 17 -8.69 -8.94 -7.79
CA LEU A 17 -9.26 -10.23 -8.24
C LEU A 17 -8.20 -11.33 -8.30
N ILE A 18 -6.99 -11.03 -8.77
CA ILE A 18 -5.87 -11.99 -8.77
C ILE A 18 -5.53 -12.40 -7.34
N TYR A 19 -5.45 -11.44 -6.41
CA TYR A 19 -5.23 -11.73 -5.00
C TYR A 19 -6.36 -12.57 -4.40
N PHE A 20 -7.62 -12.19 -4.65
CA PHE A 20 -8.79 -12.96 -4.23
C PHE A 20 -8.75 -14.41 -4.75
N LEU A 21 -8.48 -14.61 -6.04
CA LEU A 21 -8.35 -15.94 -6.62
C LEU A 21 -7.24 -16.76 -5.96
N PHE A 22 -6.11 -16.13 -5.67
CA PHE A 22 -5.01 -16.77 -4.97
C PHE A 22 -5.41 -17.24 -3.57
N GLU A 23 -6.06 -16.40 -2.77
CA GLU A 23 -6.53 -16.75 -1.42
C GLU A 23 -7.64 -17.82 -1.46
N PHE A 24 -8.54 -17.74 -2.45
CA PHE A 24 -9.60 -18.72 -2.66
C PHE A 24 -9.05 -20.10 -3.04
N LEU A 25 -8.13 -20.16 -4.03
CA LEU A 25 -7.52 -21.41 -4.48
C LEU A 25 -6.61 -22.05 -3.42
N THR A 26 -6.05 -21.28 -2.53
CA THR A 26 -5.22 -21.78 -1.42
C THR A 26 -6.01 -22.13 -0.17
N GLY A 27 -7.37 -22.11 -0.24
CA GLY A 27 -8.26 -22.61 0.82
C GLY A 27 -8.32 -21.71 2.06
N ARG A 28 -7.95 -20.42 1.96
CA ARG A 28 -8.04 -19.48 3.09
C ARG A 28 -9.40 -18.79 3.21
N ILE A 29 -10.19 -18.82 2.14
CA ILE A 29 -11.54 -18.27 2.13
C ILE A 29 -12.50 -19.45 2.24
N GLU A 30 -12.99 -19.70 3.45
CA GLU A 30 -13.86 -20.86 3.72
C GLU A 30 -15.34 -20.48 3.76
N LYS A 31 -15.65 -19.23 4.10
CA LYS A 31 -17.03 -18.78 4.29
C LYS A 31 -17.55 -17.98 3.11
N ASN A 32 -18.80 -18.24 2.74
CA ASN A 32 -19.49 -17.44 1.70
C ASN A 32 -19.54 -15.94 2.02
N SER A 33 -19.61 -15.55 3.30
CA SER A 33 -19.57 -14.16 3.72
C SER A 33 -18.23 -13.48 3.43
N GLU A 34 -17.11 -14.20 3.60
CA GLU A 34 -15.77 -13.72 3.28
C GLU A 34 -15.62 -13.55 1.76
N THR A 35 -16.12 -14.51 0.98
CA THR A 35 -16.16 -14.42 -0.49
C THR A 35 -16.91 -13.18 -0.97
N LEU A 36 -18.11 -12.95 -0.43
CA LEU A 36 -18.93 -11.77 -0.79
C LEU A 36 -18.23 -10.46 -0.42
N MET A 37 -17.61 -10.40 0.75
CA MET A 37 -16.85 -9.24 1.21
C MET A 37 -15.67 -8.92 0.30
N MET A 38 -14.89 -9.93 -0.06
CA MET A 38 -13.74 -9.77 -0.97
C MET A 38 -14.19 -9.29 -2.36
N LEU A 39 -15.30 -9.80 -2.88
CA LEU A 39 -15.88 -9.34 -4.16
C LEU A 39 -16.45 -7.92 -4.05
N PHE A 40 -17.04 -7.55 -2.91
CA PHE A 40 -17.54 -6.18 -2.71
C PHE A 40 -16.43 -5.12 -2.78
N LEU A 41 -15.21 -5.45 -2.35
CA LEU A 41 -14.05 -4.55 -2.40
C LEU A 41 -13.62 -4.17 -3.84
N ILE A 42 -14.09 -4.87 -4.87
CA ILE A 42 -13.87 -4.49 -6.27
C ILE A 42 -14.43 -3.09 -6.57
N ILE A 43 -15.58 -2.75 -5.94
CA ILE A 43 -16.23 -1.45 -6.16
C ILE A 43 -15.37 -0.28 -5.70
N PRO A 44 -14.88 -0.21 -4.45
CA PRO A 44 -13.99 0.87 -4.02
C PRO A 44 -12.68 0.89 -4.80
N PHE A 45 -12.11 -0.25 -5.21
CA PHE A 45 -10.92 -0.26 -6.06
C PHE A 45 -11.20 0.33 -7.45
N ALA A 46 -12.36 0.07 -8.04
CA ALA A 46 -12.76 0.70 -9.30
C ALA A 46 -12.95 2.22 -9.16
N LEU A 47 -13.52 2.68 -8.04
CA LEU A 47 -13.65 4.11 -7.74
C LEU A 47 -12.28 4.78 -7.58
N VAL A 48 -11.35 4.15 -6.86
CA VAL A 48 -9.97 4.64 -6.75
C VAL A 48 -9.30 4.68 -8.12
N GLY A 49 -9.44 3.63 -8.93
CA GLY A 49 -8.94 3.61 -10.31
C GLY A 49 -9.52 4.74 -11.18
N TYR A 50 -10.79 5.06 -11.01
CA TYR A 50 -11.41 6.20 -11.69
C TYR A 50 -10.84 7.55 -11.22
N LEU A 51 -10.63 7.73 -9.92
CA LEU A 51 -9.97 8.92 -9.36
C LEU A 51 -8.54 9.08 -9.91
N VAL A 52 -7.77 7.99 -9.94
CA VAL A 52 -6.43 7.99 -10.54
C VAL A 52 -6.50 8.41 -12.01
N TYR A 53 -7.44 7.87 -12.79
CA TYR A 53 -7.65 8.28 -14.19
C TYR A 53 -7.92 9.79 -14.33
N VAL A 54 -8.75 10.36 -13.46
CA VAL A 54 -9.04 11.82 -13.47
C VAL A 54 -7.77 12.61 -13.15
N LEU A 55 -7.01 12.19 -12.13
CA LEU A 55 -5.77 12.86 -11.72
C LEU A 55 -4.68 12.78 -12.79
N VAL A 56 -4.48 11.62 -13.42
CA VAL A 56 -3.54 11.45 -14.55
C VAL A 56 -3.84 12.40 -15.70
N ASN A 57 -5.13 12.59 -16.03
CA ASN A 57 -5.51 13.53 -17.09
C ASN A 57 -5.33 15.00 -16.69
N LYS A 58 -5.47 15.32 -15.41
CA LYS A 58 -5.31 16.67 -14.86
C LYS A 58 -3.84 17.08 -14.73
N TYR A 59 -2.97 16.16 -14.29
CA TYR A 59 -1.57 16.44 -13.95
C TYR A 59 -0.60 15.65 -14.85
N LYS A 60 -0.75 15.78 -16.18
CA LYS A 60 -0.01 14.99 -17.16
C LYS A 60 1.52 15.09 -17.02
N ASP A 61 2.02 16.27 -16.70
CA ASP A 61 3.47 16.56 -16.59
C ASP A 61 4.04 16.24 -15.21
N GLY A 62 3.21 15.63 -14.33
CA GLY A 62 3.58 15.35 -12.96
C GLY A 62 3.63 16.58 -12.07
N PHE A 63 4.36 16.48 -10.96
CA PHE A 63 4.43 17.50 -9.92
C PHE A 63 5.82 18.12 -9.80
N SER A 64 5.88 19.32 -9.20
CA SER A 64 7.16 19.91 -8.82
C SER A 64 7.82 19.08 -7.69
N LYS A 65 9.16 19.14 -7.59
CA LYS A 65 9.89 18.46 -6.51
C LYS A 65 9.40 18.89 -5.12
N LYS A 66 9.04 20.17 -4.97
CA LYS A 66 8.48 20.71 -3.72
C LYS A 66 7.12 20.09 -3.40
N THR A 67 6.25 19.95 -4.38
CA THR A 67 4.94 19.31 -4.21
C THR A 67 5.08 17.83 -3.84
N LEU A 68 5.99 17.10 -4.51
CA LEU A 68 6.28 15.70 -4.19
C LEU A 68 6.78 15.53 -2.76
N LEU A 69 7.67 16.43 -2.30
CA LEU A 69 8.14 16.42 -0.91
C LEU A 69 6.98 16.64 0.07
N TRP A 70 6.07 17.57 -0.21
CA TRP A 70 4.91 17.80 0.66
C TRP A 70 3.97 16.60 0.70
N ILE A 71 3.67 15.99 -0.46
CA ILE A 71 2.83 14.78 -0.51
C ILE A 71 3.49 13.66 0.28
N PHE A 72 4.78 13.43 0.10
CA PHE A 72 5.56 12.45 0.84
C PHE A 72 5.50 12.70 2.36
N MET A 73 5.74 13.92 2.81
CA MET A 73 5.69 14.27 4.23
C MET A 73 4.29 14.08 4.83
N ILE A 74 3.24 14.43 4.10
CA ILE A 74 1.86 14.22 4.54
C ILE A 74 1.56 12.72 4.68
N LEU A 75 1.97 11.89 3.71
CA LEU A 75 1.78 10.43 3.79
C LEU A 75 2.51 9.82 4.99
N MET A 76 3.77 10.22 5.21
CA MET A 76 4.55 9.79 6.37
C MET A 76 3.89 10.18 7.69
N LEU A 77 3.45 11.44 7.80
CA LEU A 77 2.79 11.94 9.01
C LEU A 77 1.44 11.25 9.27
N LEU A 78 0.68 10.97 8.23
CA LEU A 78 -0.59 10.24 8.37
C LEU A 78 -0.35 8.81 8.84
N ASP A 79 0.55 8.06 8.19
CA ASP A 79 0.84 6.68 8.57
C ASP A 79 1.38 6.59 10.01
N GLN A 80 2.45 7.30 10.31
CA GLN A 80 3.08 7.26 11.63
C GLN A 80 2.22 7.92 12.71
N GLY A 81 1.47 8.98 12.38
CA GLY A 81 0.55 9.64 13.29
C GLY A 81 -0.60 8.74 13.72
N ILE A 82 -1.24 8.03 12.77
CA ILE A 82 -2.30 7.07 13.06
C ILE A 82 -1.76 5.93 13.94
N LYS A 83 -0.60 5.35 13.60
CA LYS A 83 0.04 4.30 14.39
C LYS A 83 0.36 4.76 15.81
N PHE A 84 0.92 5.96 15.96
CA PHE A 84 1.21 6.55 17.26
C PHE A 84 -0.06 6.74 18.10
N ILE A 85 -1.14 7.25 17.50
CA ILE A 85 -2.44 7.44 18.15
C ILE A 85 -3.00 6.10 18.62
N ILE A 86 -3.01 5.08 17.74
CA ILE A 86 -3.47 3.74 18.07
C ILE A 86 -2.63 3.15 19.20
N HIS A 87 -1.31 3.19 19.07
CA HIS A 87 -0.39 2.61 20.05
C HIS A 87 -0.55 3.25 21.43
N LYS A 88 -0.75 4.57 21.50
CA LYS A 88 -0.81 5.30 22.78
C LYS A 88 -2.16 5.21 23.47
N TRP A 89 -3.27 5.24 22.72
CA TRP A 89 -4.60 5.41 23.30
C TRP A 89 -5.55 4.25 23.07
N PHE A 90 -5.37 3.49 21.99
CA PHE A 90 -6.33 2.48 21.54
C PHE A 90 -5.75 1.06 21.43
N PHE A 91 -4.50 0.85 21.86
CA PHE A 91 -3.83 -0.44 21.65
C PHE A 91 -4.53 -1.61 22.37
N ASN A 92 -5.14 -1.35 23.53
CA ASN A 92 -5.86 -2.37 24.29
C ASN A 92 -7.36 -2.42 23.98
N ASP A 93 -7.83 -1.59 23.06
CA ASP A 93 -9.24 -1.52 22.73
C ASP A 93 -9.59 -2.53 21.64
N HIS A 94 -10.67 -3.29 21.88
CA HIS A 94 -11.22 -4.25 20.94
C HIS A 94 -12.71 -3.99 20.81
N PHE A 95 -13.16 -3.54 19.64
CA PHE A 95 -14.57 -3.26 19.41
C PHE A 95 -14.99 -3.52 17.96
N ASN A 96 -16.26 -3.87 17.79
CA ASN A 96 -16.87 -4.05 16.49
C ASN A 96 -17.30 -2.68 15.92
N ILE A 97 -16.82 -2.32 14.73
CA ILE A 97 -17.20 -1.08 14.04
C ILE A 97 -18.53 -1.31 13.29
N ILE A 98 -18.63 -2.44 12.58
CA ILE A 98 -19.85 -2.81 11.83
C ILE A 98 -20.20 -4.25 12.17
N GLY A 99 -21.01 -4.45 13.22
CA GLY A 99 -21.42 -5.78 13.67
C GLY A 99 -20.22 -6.74 13.79
N ASN A 100 -20.35 -7.96 13.27
CA ASN A 100 -19.25 -8.92 13.21
C ASN A 100 -18.42 -8.82 11.90
N PHE A 101 -18.69 -7.82 11.08
CA PHE A 101 -18.09 -7.67 9.76
C PHE A 101 -16.76 -6.90 9.80
N LEU A 102 -16.68 -5.85 10.60
CA LEU A 102 -15.49 -5.02 10.74
C LEU A 102 -15.19 -4.78 12.22
N THR A 103 -14.06 -5.32 12.67
CA THR A 103 -13.59 -5.23 14.05
C THR A 103 -12.32 -4.40 14.10
N PHE A 104 -12.21 -3.51 15.08
CA PHE A 104 -10.96 -2.85 15.42
C PHE A 104 -10.20 -3.72 16.43
N GLN A 105 -9.02 -4.16 16.05
CA GLN A 105 -8.12 -4.96 16.87
C GLN A 105 -6.67 -4.65 16.53
N PRO A 106 -6.02 -3.74 17.25
CA PRO A 106 -4.62 -3.43 17.01
C PRO A 106 -3.72 -4.60 17.36
N ILE A 107 -2.77 -4.89 16.50
CA ILE A 107 -1.74 -5.92 16.71
C ILE A 107 -0.37 -5.38 16.31
N ILE A 108 0.69 -5.85 16.96
CA ILE A 108 2.06 -5.60 16.52
C ILE A 108 2.40 -6.62 15.43
N ASN A 109 2.99 -6.15 14.33
CA ASN A 109 3.39 -7.02 13.22
C ASN A 109 4.75 -7.68 13.52
N THR A 110 4.74 -8.69 14.39
CA THR A 110 5.95 -9.43 14.78
C THR A 110 6.59 -10.24 13.66
N ASP A 111 5.84 -10.55 12.61
CA ASP A 111 6.38 -11.28 11.44
C ASP A 111 7.14 -10.39 10.46
N GLY A 112 6.92 -9.07 10.53
CA GLY A 112 7.65 -8.07 9.75
C GLY A 112 7.42 -8.10 8.24
N SER A 113 6.90 -9.19 7.68
CA SER A 113 6.57 -9.30 6.25
C SER A 113 5.41 -10.26 6.00
N TRP A 114 4.65 -9.97 4.95
CA TRP A 114 3.59 -10.86 4.47
C TRP A 114 4.12 -12.25 4.09
N LEU A 115 5.36 -12.34 3.57
CA LEU A 115 6.00 -13.60 3.24
C LEU A 115 6.20 -14.50 4.46
N ASN A 116 6.63 -13.93 5.60
CA ASN A 116 6.77 -14.67 6.84
C ASN A 116 5.44 -15.23 7.31
N VAL A 117 4.39 -14.41 7.32
CA VAL A 117 3.04 -14.84 7.70
C VAL A 117 2.50 -15.92 6.76
N ARG A 118 2.73 -15.75 5.46
CA ARG A 118 2.13 -16.62 4.43
C ARG A 118 2.81 -17.96 4.28
N PHE A 119 4.13 -17.97 4.28
CA PHE A 119 4.95 -19.14 3.95
C PHE A 119 5.80 -19.65 5.11
N GLY A 120 5.74 -19.03 6.28
CA GLY A 120 6.56 -19.42 7.43
C GLY A 120 8.06 -19.32 7.14
N THR A 121 8.48 -18.34 6.32
CA THR A 121 9.87 -18.26 5.84
C THR A 121 10.87 -17.94 6.95
N GLY A 122 10.41 -17.40 8.11
CA GLY A 122 11.25 -17.07 9.24
C GLY A 122 12.35 -16.04 8.95
N LEU A 123 12.12 -15.16 7.97
CA LEU A 123 13.08 -14.10 7.63
C LEU A 123 13.27 -13.17 8.83
N ASP A 124 14.53 -13.00 9.22
CA ASP A 124 14.90 -12.12 10.32
C ASP A 124 14.62 -10.65 10.04
N PHE A 125 14.28 -9.88 11.08
CA PHE A 125 14.02 -8.44 10.97
C PHE A 125 15.20 -7.67 10.41
N GLY A 126 16.44 -8.01 10.82
CA GLY A 126 17.66 -7.39 10.30
C GLY A 126 17.79 -7.58 8.80
N PHE A 127 17.50 -8.78 8.30
CA PHE A 127 17.48 -9.05 6.86
C PHE A 127 16.42 -8.24 6.13
N LEU A 128 15.19 -8.15 6.68
CA LEU A 128 14.10 -7.36 6.11
C LEU A 128 14.43 -5.85 6.08
N ILE A 129 15.13 -5.33 7.10
CA ILE A 129 15.60 -3.94 7.14
C ILE A 129 16.61 -3.68 6.02
N ILE A 130 17.60 -4.56 5.86
CA ILE A 130 18.62 -4.43 4.80
C ILE A 130 17.96 -4.48 3.42
N LEU A 131 17.04 -5.42 3.20
CA LEU A 131 16.33 -5.56 1.94
C LEU A 131 15.51 -4.31 1.63
N ASN A 132 14.85 -3.73 2.64
CA ASN A 132 14.08 -2.51 2.50
C ASN A 132 14.97 -1.30 2.14
N LEU A 133 16.14 -1.15 2.76
CA LEU A 133 17.12 -0.11 2.43
C LEU A 133 17.63 -0.25 1.00
N ILE A 134 17.97 -1.46 0.56
CA ILE A 134 18.38 -1.73 -0.82
C ILE A 134 17.26 -1.36 -1.80
N ALA A 135 16.03 -1.76 -1.51
CA ALA A 135 14.87 -1.44 -2.33
C ALA A 135 14.65 0.08 -2.45
N LEU A 136 14.76 0.83 -1.35
CA LEU A 136 14.67 2.30 -1.37
C LEU A 136 15.69 2.93 -2.33
N ILE A 137 16.95 2.49 -2.27
CA ILE A 137 18.01 3.00 -3.14
C ILE A 137 17.69 2.67 -4.60
N ILE A 138 17.34 1.42 -4.90
CA ILE A 138 17.03 0.97 -6.26
C ILE A 138 15.86 1.77 -6.84
N PHE A 139 14.74 1.88 -6.12
CA PHE A 139 13.57 2.61 -6.62
C PHE A 139 13.84 4.09 -6.82
N PHE A 140 14.61 4.72 -5.92
CA PHE A 140 15.01 6.10 -6.06
C PHE A 140 15.87 6.32 -7.31
N GLU A 141 16.87 5.46 -7.56
CA GLU A 141 17.72 5.55 -8.74
C GLU A 141 16.96 5.23 -10.03
N CYS A 142 16.05 4.25 -10.01
CA CYS A 142 15.19 3.97 -11.15
C CYS A 142 14.31 5.17 -11.50
N TYR A 143 13.71 5.83 -10.51
CA TYR A 143 12.92 7.05 -10.72
C TYR A 143 13.80 8.20 -11.28
N ARG A 144 14.98 8.41 -10.68
CA ARG A 144 15.92 9.43 -11.14
C ARG A 144 16.32 9.23 -12.62
N TYR A 145 16.64 7.98 -12.97
CA TYR A 145 16.96 7.60 -14.34
C TYR A 145 15.77 7.83 -15.28
N TYR A 146 14.58 7.42 -14.90
CA TYR A 146 13.36 7.57 -15.67
C TYR A 146 13.03 9.05 -15.97
N VAL A 147 13.09 9.89 -14.94
CA VAL A 147 12.88 11.34 -15.08
C VAL A 147 14.00 12.00 -15.91
N HIS A 148 15.26 11.58 -15.76
CA HIS A 148 16.36 12.12 -16.52
C HIS A 148 16.21 11.86 -18.03
N ASN A 149 15.62 10.73 -18.40
CA ASN A 149 15.32 10.39 -19.80
C ASN A 149 14.02 11.04 -20.33
N GLY A 150 13.48 12.03 -19.64
CA GLY A 150 12.34 12.81 -20.10
C GLY A 150 10.97 12.16 -19.93
N HIS A 151 10.87 11.08 -19.17
CA HIS A 151 9.62 10.32 -18.95
C HIS A 151 8.85 10.74 -17.70
N LYS A 152 9.04 11.97 -17.22
CA LYS A 152 8.33 12.48 -16.06
C LYS A 152 6.85 12.62 -16.33
N ASP A 153 6.03 11.98 -15.49
CA ASP A 153 4.57 12.07 -15.51
C ASP A 153 3.97 11.91 -14.11
N PHE A 154 2.66 12.08 -14.00
CA PHE A 154 1.93 11.88 -12.74
C PHE A 154 2.11 10.47 -12.16
N ASN A 155 2.11 9.43 -13.00
CA ASN A 155 2.19 8.05 -12.51
C ASN A 155 3.56 7.76 -11.91
N ALA A 156 4.63 8.18 -12.58
CA ALA A 156 5.99 8.03 -12.09
C ALA A 156 6.19 8.78 -10.75
N ASP A 157 5.69 10.00 -10.68
CA ASP A 157 5.76 10.84 -9.49
C ASP A 157 4.99 10.22 -8.29
N MET A 158 3.77 9.75 -8.52
CA MET A 158 2.99 9.10 -7.45
C MET A 158 3.56 7.75 -7.06
N CYS A 159 4.01 6.96 -8.03
CA CYS A 159 4.64 5.67 -7.78
C CYS A 159 5.83 5.81 -6.82
N ILE A 160 6.77 6.71 -7.12
CA ILE A 160 7.94 6.89 -6.25
C ILE A 160 7.55 7.42 -4.86
N VAL A 161 6.62 8.37 -4.78
CA VAL A 161 6.20 8.93 -3.49
C VAL A 161 5.56 7.86 -2.60
N PHE A 162 4.65 7.03 -3.14
CA PHE A 162 4.03 5.95 -2.38
C PHE A 162 5.02 4.85 -1.98
N ILE A 163 5.92 4.45 -2.89
CA ILE A 163 6.95 3.45 -2.58
C ILE A 163 7.89 3.96 -1.49
N MET A 164 8.39 5.19 -1.63
CA MET A 164 9.31 5.76 -0.65
C MET A 164 8.66 5.98 0.70
N ALA A 165 7.43 6.51 0.74
CA ALA A 165 6.70 6.70 1.99
C ALA A 165 6.40 5.37 2.68
N GLY A 166 5.84 4.40 1.95
CA GLY A 166 5.51 3.09 2.52
C GLY A 166 6.75 2.32 3.00
N ALA A 167 7.84 2.32 2.23
CA ALA A 167 9.08 1.65 2.61
C ALA A 167 9.75 2.31 3.82
N LEU A 168 9.77 3.65 3.90
CA LEU A 168 10.31 4.35 5.06
C LEU A 168 9.42 4.18 6.30
N CYS A 169 8.10 4.23 6.18
CA CYS A 169 7.20 3.91 7.29
C CYS A 169 7.44 2.48 7.80
N SER A 170 7.51 1.50 6.90
CA SER A 170 7.82 0.11 7.25
C SER A 170 9.20 -0.06 7.89
N LEU A 171 10.18 0.74 7.50
CA LEU A 171 11.51 0.75 8.12
C LEU A 171 11.45 1.30 9.55
N ILE A 172 10.73 2.42 9.75
CA ILE A 172 10.51 3.02 11.07
C ILE A 172 9.82 2.02 12.00
N ASP A 173 8.78 1.34 11.50
CA ASP A 173 8.04 0.33 12.28
C ASP A 173 8.97 -0.77 12.77
N LYS A 174 9.82 -1.31 11.89
CA LYS A 174 10.75 -2.39 12.25
C LYS A 174 11.85 -1.95 13.21
N VAL A 175 12.35 -0.73 13.07
CA VAL A 175 13.46 -0.23 13.89
C VAL A 175 13.00 0.24 15.27
N PHE A 176 11.84 0.89 15.36
CA PHE A 176 11.38 1.57 16.59
C PHE A 176 10.26 0.87 17.32
N TYR A 177 9.41 0.12 16.61
CA TYR A 177 8.23 -0.51 17.20
C TYR A 177 8.32 -2.06 17.23
N GLY A 178 9.32 -2.64 16.60
CA GLY A 178 9.47 -4.09 16.52
C GLY A 178 8.49 -4.76 15.57
N GLY A 179 7.92 -3.98 14.66
CA GLY A 179 7.00 -4.47 13.65
C GLY A 179 5.83 -3.57 13.34
#